data_af85d46dfcc25f09cee765b2b8f42b0c
#
_entry.id   af85d46dfcc25f09cee765b2b8f42b0c
#
_cell.length_a   1.000
_cell.length_b   1.000
_cell.length_c   1.000
_cell.angle_alpha   90.00
_cell.angle_beta   90.00
_cell.angle_gamma   90.00
#
_symmetry.space_group_name_H-M   'P 1'
#
loop_
_entity.id
_entity.type
_entity.pdbx_description
1 polymer ?
#
loop_
_entity_poly.entity_id
_entity_poly.type
_entity_poly.pdbx_seq_one_letter_code
_entity_poly.pdbx_strand_id
1 'polypeptide(L)'
;MSAGHRESSRQLSGDILAGERRTAGRFGASATVGYAGRLSPPARMLQRGTSSMYLFGICLAAAAATGAVGAVTSQWLFGRPYLTSLALWFSSEFTNYVTLMPFILAFPVDWRHRLRAACSMLSQRSQWPIAGRKLAVLALLVLAAVCSVLIGGPGAVIFPMPVLLWLAMSFSLFCTMIAVLVYVLWCHLAIDFGLLSTTLDMKVLQNAVSMRLGIALLALGPIAVASMNYARNALLRTLEHVANHDALTHVLTRNAFMQRGERVIDQKGELVCVMMLDIDYFKSINDRFGHAGGDQALMAFTRAIAADLNVNDLFGRMGGEEFAIVSTLGQPQQGLQLAERLRQRIEAESITMPAGHPLQITVSIGMVTCPGGSGHSLADLLKLADLAVYKAKNAGRNRVATPESYPPNDPGR
;
A
#
# COMPACT_ATOMS: atom_id res chain seq x y z
N MET A 1 36.87 -43.00 -0.34
CA MET A 1 36.99 -41.56 -0.64
C MET A 1 35.69 -40.99 -1.24
N SER A 2 34.50 -41.21 -0.62
CA SER A 2 33.25 -40.71 -1.20
C SER A 2 32.27 -40.04 -0.18
N ALA A 3 32.69 -39.88 1.06
CA ALA A 3 31.84 -39.23 2.10
C ALA A 3 32.09 -37.71 2.28
N GLY A 4 33.31 -37.23 1.96
CA GLY A 4 33.69 -35.82 2.17
C GLY A 4 33.09 -34.81 1.15
N HIS A 5 32.67 -35.28 -0.04
CA HIS A 5 32.11 -34.40 -1.08
C HIS A 5 30.62 -34.08 -0.88
N ARG A 6 29.88 -34.84 -0.06
CA ARG A 6 28.45 -34.63 0.20
C ARG A 6 28.21 -33.67 1.38
N GLU A 7 29.15 -33.55 2.31
CA GLU A 7 29.02 -32.59 3.41
C GLU A 7 29.38 -31.17 2.98
N SER A 8 30.39 -30.99 2.13
CA SER A 8 30.78 -29.68 1.60
C SER A 8 29.66 -29.03 0.75
N SER A 9 28.93 -29.81 -0.06
CA SER A 9 27.82 -29.29 -0.87
C SER A 9 26.57 -28.97 -0.04
N ARG A 10 26.37 -29.62 1.11
CA ARG A 10 25.26 -29.28 2.02
C ARG A 10 25.55 -28.04 2.85
N GLN A 11 26.80 -27.80 3.26
CA GLN A 11 27.18 -26.56 3.93
C GLN A 11 27.12 -25.34 2.99
N LEU A 12 27.60 -25.43 1.75
CA LEU A 12 27.49 -24.35 0.78
C LEU A 12 26.02 -24.01 0.42
N SER A 13 25.13 -25.01 0.32
CA SER A 13 23.69 -24.77 0.09
C SER A 13 23.02 -24.15 1.32
N GLY A 14 23.46 -24.50 2.53
CA GLY A 14 22.94 -23.91 3.78
C GLY A 14 23.32 -22.44 3.94
N ASP A 15 24.55 -22.09 3.59
CA ASP A 15 25.07 -20.72 3.73
C ASP A 15 24.51 -19.77 2.66
N ILE A 16 24.26 -20.25 1.44
CA ILE A 16 23.58 -19.49 0.38
C ILE A 16 22.13 -19.18 0.78
N LEU A 17 21.40 -20.18 1.31
CA LEU A 17 20.02 -19.98 1.78
C LEU A 17 19.92 -19.15 3.06
N ALA A 18 20.96 -19.17 3.92
CA ALA A 18 21.05 -18.32 5.10
C ALA A 18 21.41 -16.87 4.71
N GLY A 19 22.24 -16.68 3.69
CA GLY A 19 22.57 -15.38 3.09
C GLY A 19 21.35 -14.73 2.44
N GLU A 20 20.57 -15.47 1.65
CA GLU A 20 19.34 -14.98 1.04
C GLU A 20 18.25 -14.65 2.06
N ARG A 21 18.13 -15.40 3.16
CA ARG A 21 17.18 -15.08 4.24
C ARG A 21 17.60 -13.85 5.07
N ARG A 22 18.89 -13.59 5.21
CA ARG A 22 19.38 -12.37 5.90
C ARG A 22 19.26 -11.12 5.04
N THR A 23 19.47 -11.22 3.74
CA THR A 23 19.22 -10.12 2.79
C THR A 23 17.72 -9.86 2.60
N ALA A 24 16.88 -10.89 2.50
CA ALA A 24 15.43 -10.74 2.45
C ALA A 24 14.83 -10.14 3.74
N GLY A 25 15.42 -10.39 4.91
CA GLY A 25 14.99 -9.82 6.19
C GLY A 25 15.35 -8.35 6.37
N ARG A 26 16.42 -7.84 5.72
CA ARG A 26 16.83 -6.43 5.80
C ARG A 26 16.15 -5.53 4.76
N PHE A 27 15.79 -6.05 3.61
CA PHE A 27 14.91 -5.35 2.64
C PHE A 27 13.45 -5.29 3.09
N GLY A 28 13.06 -6.04 4.11
CA GLY A 28 11.69 -6.10 4.64
C GLY A 28 11.22 -4.84 5.37
N ALA A 29 12.09 -3.94 5.79
CA ALA A 29 11.69 -2.76 6.57
C ALA A 29 11.34 -1.53 5.71
N SER A 30 11.92 -1.34 4.52
CA SER A 30 11.41 -0.37 3.54
C SER A 30 10.17 -0.89 2.78
N ALA A 31 9.85 -2.16 2.94
CA ALA A 31 8.69 -2.84 2.38
C ALA A 31 7.39 -2.63 3.19
N THR A 32 7.39 -1.87 4.29
CA THR A 32 6.14 -1.53 5.00
C THR A 32 5.23 -0.57 4.22
N VAL A 33 5.74 0.07 3.17
CA VAL A 33 4.91 0.76 2.16
C VAL A 33 4.41 -0.21 1.07
N GLY A 34 4.97 -1.41 0.95
CA GLY A 34 4.66 -2.42 -0.06
C GLY A 34 3.65 -3.50 0.35
N TYR A 35 3.16 -3.51 1.61
CA TYR A 35 2.09 -4.41 2.06
C TYR A 35 0.68 -3.85 1.81
N ALA A 36 0.42 -3.34 0.63
CA ALA A 36 -0.88 -3.52 0.01
C ALA A 36 -1.03 -5.04 -0.17
N GLY A 37 -1.73 -5.70 0.79
CA GLY A 37 -1.79 -7.14 0.92
C GLY A 37 -1.81 -7.82 -0.44
N ARG A 38 -0.92 -8.79 -0.65
CA ARG A 38 -0.93 -9.60 -1.86
C ARG A 38 -2.31 -10.24 -1.94
N LEU A 39 -3.19 -9.63 -2.71
CA LEU A 39 -4.45 -10.25 -3.07
C LEU A 39 -4.10 -11.53 -3.82
N SER A 40 -4.85 -12.59 -3.55
CA SER A 40 -4.79 -13.80 -4.37
C SER A 40 -4.90 -13.42 -5.86
N PRO A 41 -4.28 -14.17 -6.80
CA PRO A 41 -4.40 -13.87 -8.23
C PRO A 41 -5.82 -13.53 -8.71
N PRO A 42 -6.90 -14.20 -8.26
CA PRO A 42 -8.27 -13.82 -8.61
C PRO A 42 -8.73 -12.48 -8.03
N ALA A 43 -8.21 -12.05 -6.85
CA ALA A 43 -8.55 -10.75 -6.29
C ALA A 43 -7.97 -9.56 -7.11
N ARG A 44 -6.95 -9.79 -7.93
CA ARG A 44 -6.46 -8.80 -8.90
C ARG A 44 -7.47 -8.50 -10.01
N MET A 45 -8.41 -9.42 -10.25
CA MET A 45 -9.49 -9.16 -11.21
C MET A 45 -10.43 -8.04 -10.76
N LEU A 46 -10.66 -7.84 -9.45
CA LEU A 46 -11.49 -6.74 -8.94
C LEU A 46 -10.78 -5.37 -8.93
N GLN A 47 -9.51 -5.31 -9.34
CA GLN A 47 -8.71 -4.07 -9.33
C GLN A 47 -8.93 -3.16 -10.54
N ARG A 48 -9.56 -3.65 -11.61
CA ARG A 48 -9.85 -2.85 -12.79
C ARG A 48 -11.32 -2.39 -12.75
N GLY A 49 -11.61 -1.13 -13.00
CA GLY A 49 -12.97 -0.58 -12.96
C GLY A 49 -13.98 -1.32 -13.84
N THR A 50 -13.54 -1.98 -14.90
CA THR A 50 -14.35 -2.83 -15.78
C THR A 50 -14.62 -4.22 -15.21
N SER A 51 -13.89 -4.65 -14.18
CA SER A 51 -13.95 -6.02 -13.67
C SER A 51 -15.27 -6.35 -12.96
N SER A 52 -15.93 -5.34 -12.36
CA SER A 52 -17.26 -5.52 -11.78
C SER A 52 -18.31 -5.89 -12.84
N MET A 53 -18.20 -5.33 -14.05
CA MET A 53 -19.10 -5.68 -15.17
C MET A 53 -18.84 -7.09 -15.69
N TYR A 54 -17.56 -7.48 -15.82
CA TYR A 54 -17.22 -8.86 -16.19
C TYR A 54 -17.68 -9.87 -15.15
N LEU A 55 -17.48 -9.55 -13.86
CA LEU A 55 -17.95 -10.40 -12.77
C LEU A 55 -19.48 -10.55 -12.78
N PHE A 56 -20.20 -9.46 -13.03
CA PHE A 56 -21.64 -9.49 -13.20
C PHE A 56 -22.05 -10.40 -14.36
N GLY A 57 -21.41 -10.28 -15.53
CA GLY A 57 -21.67 -11.15 -16.67
C GLY A 57 -21.41 -12.63 -16.39
N ILE A 58 -20.33 -12.93 -15.65
CA ILE A 58 -20.02 -14.30 -15.21
C ILE A 58 -21.10 -14.82 -14.25
N CYS A 59 -21.52 -14.02 -13.27
CA CYS A 59 -22.60 -14.40 -12.34
C CYS A 59 -23.91 -14.66 -13.06
N LEU A 60 -24.24 -13.82 -14.06
CA LEU A 60 -25.43 -13.96 -14.88
C LEU A 60 -25.41 -15.27 -15.69
N ALA A 61 -24.29 -15.56 -16.38
CA ALA A 61 -24.11 -16.78 -17.15
C ALA A 61 -24.14 -18.04 -16.28
N ALA A 62 -23.46 -18.00 -15.12
CA ALA A 62 -23.46 -19.09 -14.16
C ALA A 62 -24.87 -19.36 -13.61
N ALA A 63 -25.60 -18.29 -13.22
CA ALA A 63 -26.98 -18.42 -12.74
C ALA A 63 -27.93 -18.97 -13.80
N ALA A 64 -27.75 -18.58 -15.08
CA ALA A 64 -28.53 -19.13 -16.18
C ALA A 64 -28.27 -20.63 -16.38
N ALA A 65 -27.00 -21.06 -16.34
CA ALA A 65 -26.62 -22.45 -16.49
C ALA A 65 -27.15 -23.33 -15.33
N THR A 66 -26.88 -22.92 -14.09
CA THR A 66 -27.34 -23.66 -12.89
C THR A 66 -28.87 -23.62 -12.76
N GLY A 67 -29.50 -22.48 -13.10
CA GLY A 67 -30.95 -22.35 -13.15
C GLY A 67 -31.60 -23.30 -14.13
N ALA A 68 -31.02 -23.48 -15.32
CA ALA A 68 -31.50 -24.45 -16.31
C ALA A 68 -31.46 -25.89 -15.82
N VAL A 69 -30.34 -26.28 -15.20
CA VAL A 69 -30.17 -27.62 -14.56
C VAL A 69 -31.20 -27.79 -13.44
N GLY A 70 -31.35 -26.81 -12.55
CA GLY A 70 -32.30 -26.83 -11.46
C GLY A 70 -33.76 -26.92 -11.94
N ALA A 71 -34.09 -26.25 -13.05
CA ALA A 71 -35.41 -26.32 -13.66
C ALA A 71 -35.75 -27.72 -14.20
N VAL A 72 -34.80 -28.35 -14.92
CA VAL A 72 -34.96 -29.74 -15.42
C VAL A 72 -35.14 -30.70 -14.25
N THR A 73 -34.27 -30.59 -13.21
CA THR A 73 -34.39 -31.44 -12.02
C THR A 73 -35.71 -31.27 -11.30
N SER A 74 -36.22 -30.03 -11.16
CA SER A 74 -37.50 -29.72 -10.54
C SER A 74 -38.70 -30.25 -11.33
N GLN A 75 -38.63 -30.21 -12.66
CA GLN A 75 -39.65 -30.78 -13.51
C GLN A 75 -39.69 -32.29 -13.38
N TRP A 76 -38.52 -32.94 -13.36
CA TRP A 76 -38.41 -34.40 -13.32
C TRP A 76 -38.75 -34.99 -11.97
N LEU A 77 -38.31 -34.36 -10.84
CA LEU A 77 -38.55 -34.88 -9.51
C LEU A 77 -39.90 -34.44 -8.90
N PHE A 78 -40.38 -33.24 -9.20
CA PHE A 78 -41.52 -32.63 -8.54
C PHE A 78 -42.67 -32.28 -9.49
N GLY A 79 -42.56 -32.58 -10.80
CA GLY A 79 -43.60 -32.31 -11.79
C GLY A 79 -43.89 -30.81 -12.02
N ARG A 80 -43.02 -29.91 -11.61
CA ARG A 80 -43.22 -28.47 -11.70
C ARG A 80 -43.01 -27.97 -13.14
N PRO A 81 -43.77 -26.96 -13.64
CA PRO A 81 -43.54 -26.40 -14.95
C PRO A 81 -42.09 -25.85 -15.09
N TYR A 82 -41.45 -26.15 -16.22
CA TYR A 82 -40.04 -25.80 -16.45
C TYR A 82 -39.77 -24.28 -16.32
N LEU A 83 -40.56 -23.42 -16.95
CA LEU A 83 -40.37 -21.96 -16.92
C LEU A 83 -40.52 -21.39 -15.51
N THR A 84 -41.45 -21.90 -14.72
CA THR A 84 -41.66 -21.49 -13.33
C THR A 84 -40.43 -21.86 -12.48
N SER A 85 -39.96 -23.08 -12.64
CA SER A 85 -38.75 -23.57 -11.92
C SER A 85 -37.51 -22.83 -12.37
N LEU A 86 -37.35 -22.55 -13.67
CA LEU A 86 -36.21 -21.76 -14.20
C LEU A 86 -36.17 -20.37 -13.59
N ALA A 87 -37.30 -19.65 -13.55
CA ALA A 87 -37.34 -18.30 -12.95
C ALA A 87 -36.96 -18.30 -11.46
N LEU A 88 -37.42 -19.29 -10.68
CA LEU A 88 -37.11 -19.42 -9.28
C LEU A 88 -35.62 -19.76 -9.06
N TRP A 89 -35.10 -20.77 -9.75
CA TRP A 89 -33.72 -21.17 -9.64
C TRP A 89 -32.76 -20.08 -10.09
N PHE A 90 -33.03 -19.49 -11.28
CA PHE A 90 -32.21 -18.39 -11.80
C PHE A 90 -32.14 -17.21 -10.83
N SER A 91 -33.29 -16.73 -10.32
CA SER A 91 -33.30 -15.58 -9.42
C SER A 91 -32.58 -15.86 -8.10
N SER A 92 -32.67 -17.09 -7.57
CA SER A 92 -31.98 -17.51 -6.36
C SER A 92 -30.48 -17.59 -6.57
N GLU A 93 -30.05 -18.33 -7.60
CA GLU A 93 -28.61 -18.50 -7.91
C GLU A 93 -27.94 -17.20 -8.30
N PHE A 94 -28.64 -16.33 -9.05
CA PHE A 94 -28.13 -15.01 -9.40
C PHE A 94 -27.84 -14.16 -8.14
N THR A 95 -28.75 -14.16 -7.18
CA THR A 95 -28.56 -13.45 -5.91
C THR A 95 -27.37 -14.02 -5.12
N ASN A 96 -27.26 -15.35 -5.06
CA ASN A 96 -26.16 -16.04 -4.40
C ASN A 96 -24.81 -15.69 -5.05
N TYR A 97 -24.70 -15.78 -6.38
CA TYR A 97 -23.44 -15.49 -7.07
C TYR A 97 -23.04 -14.03 -6.98
N VAL A 98 -23.98 -13.09 -7.13
CA VAL A 98 -23.70 -11.65 -7.02
C VAL A 98 -23.20 -11.27 -5.63
N THR A 99 -23.64 -11.96 -4.57
CA THR A 99 -23.24 -11.63 -3.20
C THR A 99 -22.01 -12.42 -2.71
N LEU A 100 -21.95 -13.72 -2.99
CA LEU A 100 -20.88 -14.59 -2.48
C LEU A 100 -19.59 -14.47 -3.30
N MET A 101 -19.67 -14.37 -4.62
CA MET A 101 -18.49 -14.34 -5.48
C MET A 101 -17.58 -13.13 -5.18
N PRO A 102 -18.08 -11.88 -5.11
CA PRO A 102 -17.25 -10.74 -4.73
C PRO A 102 -16.64 -10.87 -3.33
N PHE A 103 -17.40 -11.43 -2.37
CA PHE A 103 -16.91 -11.69 -1.02
C PHE A 103 -15.73 -12.67 -1.03
N ILE A 104 -15.86 -13.80 -1.73
CA ILE A 104 -14.81 -14.82 -1.85
C ILE A 104 -13.56 -14.23 -2.52
N LEU A 105 -13.75 -13.49 -3.63
CA LEU A 105 -12.66 -12.86 -4.37
C LEU A 105 -11.95 -11.76 -3.57
N ALA A 106 -12.67 -11.02 -2.72
CA ALA A 106 -12.12 -9.98 -1.86
C ALA A 106 -11.46 -10.52 -0.59
N PHE A 107 -11.58 -11.84 -0.31
CA PHE A 107 -11.06 -12.44 0.93
C PHE A 107 -9.53 -12.28 1.02
N PRO A 108 -9.00 -11.64 2.07
CA PRO A 108 -7.58 -11.38 2.20
C PRO A 108 -6.82 -12.67 2.56
N VAL A 109 -5.70 -12.93 1.89
CA VAL A 109 -4.82 -14.08 2.20
C VAL A 109 -4.29 -13.98 3.64
N ASP A 110 -4.03 -12.76 4.11
CA ASP A 110 -3.47 -12.48 5.44
C ASP A 110 -4.54 -12.10 6.48
N TRP A 111 -5.74 -12.71 6.41
CA TRP A 111 -6.88 -12.37 7.28
C TRP A 111 -6.57 -12.47 8.78
N ARG A 112 -5.72 -13.43 9.19
CA ARG A 112 -5.32 -13.62 10.60
C ARG A 112 -4.50 -12.43 11.13
N HIS A 113 -3.58 -11.89 10.31
CA HIS A 113 -2.81 -10.69 10.66
C HIS A 113 -3.70 -9.44 10.73
N ARG A 114 -4.64 -9.31 9.80
CA ARG A 114 -5.59 -8.18 9.80
C ARG A 114 -6.55 -8.21 10.99
N LEU A 115 -7.00 -9.38 11.40
CA LEU A 115 -7.82 -9.53 12.61
C LEU A 115 -7.04 -9.14 13.87
N ARG A 116 -5.79 -9.60 14.02
CA ARG A 116 -4.94 -9.21 15.15
C ARG A 116 -4.67 -7.70 15.17
N ALA A 117 -4.39 -7.10 14.02
CA ALA A 117 -4.20 -5.66 13.90
C ALA A 117 -5.49 -4.89 14.22
N ALA A 118 -6.65 -5.36 13.81
CA ALA A 118 -7.94 -4.76 14.18
C ALA A 118 -8.21 -4.85 15.68
N CYS A 119 -7.94 -6.00 16.31
CA CYS A 119 -8.06 -6.17 17.76
C CYS A 119 -7.07 -5.27 18.53
N SER A 120 -5.82 -5.13 18.05
CA SER A 120 -4.83 -4.24 18.68
C SER A 120 -5.20 -2.76 18.54
N MET A 121 -5.82 -2.35 17.42
CA MET A 121 -6.32 -0.98 17.24
C MET A 121 -7.45 -0.64 18.21
N LEU A 122 -8.32 -1.59 18.54
CA LEU A 122 -9.39 -1.38 19.53
C LEU A 122 -8.85 -1.23 20.94
N SER A 123 -7.68 -1.80 21.24
CA SER A 123 -7.03 -1.69 22.56
C SER A 123 -6.22 -0.40 22.73
N GLN A 124 -5.86 0.31 21.65
CA GLN A 124 -5.11 1.56 21.70
C GLN A 124 -6.01 2.79 21.81
N ARG A 125 -6.02 3.41 22.98
CA ARG A 125 -6.84 4.61 23.30
C ARG A 125 -6.61 5.81 22.35
N SER A 126 -5.43 5.94 21.75
CA SER A 126 -5.10 7.00 20.78
C SER A 126 -5.82 6.88 19.43
N GLN A 127 -6.37 5.71 19.11
CA GLN A 127 -7.08 5.43 17.86
C GLN A 127 -8.61 5.56 17.97
N TRP A 128 -9.12 5.94 19.12
CA TRP A 128 -10.57 6.07 19.40
C TRP A 128 -11.32 6.99 18.44
N PRO A 129 -10.82 8.15 17.99
CA PRO A 129 -11.58 8.99 17.06
C PRO A 129 -11.79 8.29 15.69
N ILE A 130 -10.85 7.47 15.25
CA ILE A 130 -10.98 6.70 14.00
C ILE A 130 -11.93 5.50 14.20
N ALA A 131 -11.83 4.83 15.35
CA ALA A 131 -12.72 3.73 15.72
C ALA A 131 -14.16 4.22 15.93
N GLY A 132 -14.35 5.38 16.54
CA GLY A 132 -15.67 6.01 16.75
C GLY A 132 -16.40 6.30 15.44
N ARG A 133 -15.69 6.84 14.44
CA ARG A 133 -16.26 7.10 13.11
C ARG A 133 -16.66 5.81 12.37
N LYS A 134 -15.90 4.73 12.54
CA LYS A 134 -16.25 3.42 11.98
C LYS A 134 -17.47 2.81 12.66
N LEU A 135 -17.54 2.90 13.99
CA LEU A 135 -18.68 2.45 14.77
C LEU A 135 -19.96 3.22 14.43
N ALA A 136 -19.87 4.53 14.22
CA ALA A 136 -21.00 5.36 13.82
C ALA A 136 -21.63 4.91 12.49
N VAL A 137 -20.82 4.53 11.49
CA VAL A 137 -21.34 4.02 10.21
C VAL A 137 -22.06 2.69 10.40
N LEU A 138 -21.52 1.79 11.22
CA LEU A 138 -22.17 0.50 11.54
C LEU A 138 -23.47 0.72 12.31
N ALA A 139 -23.48 1.64 13.29
CA ALA A 139 -24.70 1.99 14.03
C ALA A 139 -25.76 2.58 13.10
N LEU A 140 -25.37 3.43 12.15
CA LEU A 140 -26.28 4.00 11.16
C LEU A 140 -26.84 2.92 10.21
N LEU A 141 -26.04 1.89 9.85
CA LEU A 141 -26.51 0.75 9.06
C LEU A 141 -27.58 -0.04 9.81
N VAL A 142 -27.34 -0.32 11.09
CA VAL A 142 -28.34 -0.99 11.96
C VAL A 142 -29.60 -0.13 12.10
N LEU A 143 -29.44 1.18 12.34
CA LEU A 143 -30.57 2.10 12.43
C LEU A 143 -31.39 2.12 11.13
N ALA A 144 -30.74 2.17 9.96
CA ALA A 144 -31.41 2.13 8.67
C ALA A 144 -32.17 0.79 8.45
N ALA A 145 -31.60 -0.33 8.93
CA ALA A 145 -32.26 -1.64 8.90
C ALA A 145 -33.48 -1.69 9.84
N VAL A 146 -33.39 -1.10 11.05
CA VAL A 146 -34.52 -0.98 11.97
C VAL A 146 -35.60 -0.06 11.36
N CYS A 147 -35.25 1.08 10.81
CA CYS A 147 -36.19 1.98 10.15
C CYS A 147 -36.93 1.29 9.00
N SER A 148 -36.24 0.43 8.23
CA SER A 148 -36.88 -0.31 7.14
C SER A 148 -37.95 -1.29 7.63
N VAL A 149 -37.75 -1.88 8.81
CA VAL A 149 -38.78 -2.76 9.45
C VAL A 149 -39.94 -1.92 9.99
N LEU A 150 -39.67 -0.79 10.66
CA LEU A 150 -40.69 0.04 11.28
C LEU A 150 -41.61 0.73 10.25
N ILE A 151 -41.04 1.20 9.14
CA ILE A 151 -41.79 1.88 8.10
C ILE A 151 -42.48 0.88 7.16
N GLY A 152 -41.80 -0.22 6.87
CA GLY A 152 -42.32 -1.27 6.00
C GLY A 152 -42.50 -0.87 4.53
N GLY A 153 -43.22 -1.72 3.77
CA GLY A 153 -43.50 -1.51 2.37
C GLY A 153 -42.39 -1.98 1.42
N PRO A 154 -42.67 -2.10 0.10
CA PRO A 154 -41.74 -2.66 -0.87
C PRO A 154 -40.47 -1.80 -1.09
N GLY A 155 -40.51 -0.51 -0.76
CA GLY A 155 -39.38 0.40 -0.84
C GLY A 155 -38.45 0.33 0.36
N ALA A 156 -38.86 -0.29 1.47
CA ALA A 156 -38.08 -0.35 2.71
C ALA A 156 -36.74 -1.07 2.57
N VAL A 157 -36.62 -2.00 1.61
CA VAL A 157 -35.37 -2.70 1.25
C VAL A 157 -34.28 -1.73 0.80
N ILE A 158 -34.64 -0.53 0.32
CA ILE A 158 -33.66 0.44 -0.21
C ILE A 158 -33.04 1.31 0.91
N PHE A 159 -33.65 1.41 2.08
CA PHE A 159 -33.24 2.34 3.15
C PHE A 159 -31.77 2.22 3.56
N PRO A 160 -31.17 1.04 3.71
CA PRO A 160 -29.74 0.92 4.02
C PRO A 160 -28.78 1.31 2.89
N MET A 161 -29.27 1.51 1.65
CA MET A 161 -28.45 1.75 0.46
C MET A 161 -27.52 2.98 0.58
N PRO A 162 -27.96 4.16 1.02
CA PRO A 162 -27.08 5.32 1.17
C PRO A 162 -25.94 5.04 2.15
N VAL A 163 -26.22 4.30 3.22
CA VAL A 163 -25.20 3.93 4.22
C VAL A 163 -24.21 2.90 3.65
N LEU A 164 -24.69 1.92 2.88
CA LEU A 164 -23.83 0.95 2.19
C LEU A 164 -22.93 1.62 1.16
N LEU A 165 -23.44 2.61 0.42
CA LEU A 165 -22.63 3.41 -0.51
C LEU A 165 -21.57 4.25 0.23
N TRP A 166 -21.94 4.89 1.32
CA TRP A 166 -20.98 5.61 2.15
C TRP A 166 -19.90 4.67 2.72
N LEU A 167 -20.30 3.48 3.18
CA LEU A 167 -19.40 2.44 3.64
C LEU A 167 -18.43 2.00 2.52
N ALA A 168 -18.93 1.82 1.29
CA ALA A 168 -18.14 1.47 0.12
C ALA A 168 -17.08 2.52 -0.24
N MET A 169 -17.34 3.80 0.05
CA MET A 169 -16.38 4.90 -0.14
C MET A 169 -15.36 5.02 0.99
N SER A 170 -15.74 4.66 2.21
CA SER A 170 -14.97 4.95 3.42
C SER A 170 -14.16 3.77 3.95
N PHE A 171 -14.54 2.54 3.60
CA PHE A 171 -13.93 1.32 4.13
C PHE A 171 -13.22 0.50 3.04
N SER A 172 -12.51 -0.55 3.47
CA SER A 172 -11.87 -1.46 2.53
C SER A 172 -12.89 -2.28 1.74
N LEU A 173 -12.50 -2.70 0.53
CA LEU A 173 -13.29 -3.56 -0.33
C LEU A 173 -13.88 -4.76 0.44
N PHE A 174 -13.06 -5.46 1.23
CA PHE A 174 -13.49 -6.63 2.00
C PHE A 174 -14.56 -6.30 3.06
N CYS A 175 -14.40 -5.19 3.79
CA CYS A 175 -15.42 -4.76 4.77
C CYS A 175 -16.76 -4.45 4.08
N THR A 176 -16.72 -3.83 2.91
CA THR A 176 -17.93 -3.55 2.12
C THR A 176 -18.60 -4.84 1.67
N MET A 177 -17.81 -5.83 1.21
CA MET A 177 -18.38 -7.14 0.80
C MET A 177 -19.07 -7.86 1.96
N ILE A 178 -18.49 -7.81 3.16
CA ILE A 178 -19.14 -8.35 4.38
C ILE A 178 -20.46 -7.61 4.64
N ALA A 179 -20.44 -6.28 4.60
CA ALA A 179 -21.64 -5.49 4.89
C ALA A 179 -22.78 -5.77 3.88
N VAL A 180 -22.43 -5.89 2.59
CA VAL A 180 -23.38 -6.26 1.53
C VAL A 180 -23.93 -7.66 1.75
N LEU A 181 -23.06 -8.64 2.06
CA LEU A 181 -23.50 -10.02 2.33
C LEU A 181 -24.44 -10.07 3.54
N VAL A 182 -24.09 -9.41 4.63
CA VAL A 182 -24.95 -9.33 5.83
C VAL A 182 -26.28 -8.64 5.52
N TYR A 183 -26.26 -7.56 4.74
CA TYR A 183 -27.46 -6.86 4.32
C TYR A 183 -28.38 -7.73 3.46
N VAL A 184 -27.85 -8.44 2.46
CA VAL A 184 -28.64 -9.34 1.61
C VAL A 184 -29.22 -10.50 2.42
N LEU A 185 -28.44 -11.10 3.30
CA LEU A 185 -28.92 -12.15 4.21
C LEU A 185 -30.02 -11.61 5.11
N TRP A 186 -29.84 -10.41 5.70
CA TRP A 186 -30.85 -9.76 6.51
C TRP A 186 -32.14 -9.50 5.71
N CYS A 187 -32.07 -9.04 4.46
CA CYS A 187 -33.24 -8.83 3.61
C CYS A 187 -34.04 -10.15 3.43
N HIS A 188 -33.33 -11.24 3.12
CA HIS A 188 -34.02 -12.54 2.96
C HIS A 188 -34.68 -13.01 4.25
N LEU A 189 -33.96 -12.97 5.37
CA LEU A 189 -34.52 -13.36 6.67
C LEU A 189 -35.70 -12.46 7.07
N ALA A 190 -35.56 -11.14 6.89
CA ALA A 190 -36.62 -10.19 7.25
C ALA A 190 -37.90 -10.38 6.41
N ILE A 191 -37.77 -10.79 5.16
CA ILE A 191 -38.90 -11.14 4.31
C ILE A 191 -39.52 -12.48 4.73
N ASP A 192 -38.69 -13.51 4.93
CA ASP A 192 -39.14 -14.87 5.29
C ASP A 192 -39.83 -14.90 6.65
N PHE A 193 -39.36 -14.11 7.62
CA PHE A 193 -39.99 -13.96 8.94
C PHE A 193 -41.13 -12.94 8.97
N GLY A 194 -41.47 -12.30 7.83
CA GLY A 194 -42.57 -11.33 7.75
C GLY A 194 -42.27 -10.01 8.49
N LEU A 195 -40.98 -9.75 8.85
CA LEU A 195 -40.57 -8.50 9.51
C LEU A 195 -40.64 -7.30 8.54
N LEU A 196 -40.34 -7.53 7.27
CA LEU A 196 -40.62 -6.57 6.22
C LEU A 196 -42.03 -6.85 5.71
N SER A 197 -43.00 -6.02 6.11
CA SER A 197 -44.37 -6.06 5.59
C SER A 197 -44.38 -5.61 4.14
N THR A 198 -44.05 -6.54 3.24
CA THR A 198 -44.31 -6.33 1.82
C THR A 198 -45.81 -6.60 1.58
N THR A 199 -46.54 -5.66 0.99
CA THR A 199 -47.93 -5.88 0.55
C THR A 199 -48.02 -6.93 -0.57
N LEU A 200 -46.86 -7.50 -0.96
CA LEU A 200 -46.73 -8.49 -2.00
C LEU A 200 -46.87 -9.91 -1.40
N ASP A 201 -47.79 -10.69 -1.89
CA ASP A 201 -47.89 -12.10 -1.57
C ASP A 201 -46.69 -12.84 -2.20
N MET A 202 -45.72 -13.23 -1.38
CA MET A 202 -44.48 -13.93 -1.81
C MET A 202 -44.77 -15.36 -2.31
N LYS A 203 -45.97 -15.87 -2.14
CA LYS A 203 -46.42 -17.12 -2.78
C LYS A 203 -46.62 -16.95 -4.27
N VAL A 204 -46.88 -15.72 -4.74
CA VAL A 204 -46.97 -15.40 -6.17
C VAL A 204 -45.57 -15.40 -6.76
N LEU A 205 -45.33 -16.24 -7.76
CA LEU A 205 -44.05 -16.43 -8.42
C LEU A 205 -43.37 -15.11 -8.86
N GLN A 206 -44.16 -14.23 -9.48
CA GLN A 206 -43.64 -12.95 -9.98
C GLN A 206 -43.06 -12.06 -8.85
N ASN A 207 -43.74 -12.02 -7.70
CA ASN A 207 -43.31 -11.23 -6.55
C ASN A 207 -42.00 -11.78 -5.97
N ALA A 208 -41.90 -13.11 -5.81
CA ALA A 208 -40.70 -13.77 -5.28
C ALA A 208 -39.47 -13.55 -6.20
N VAL A 209 -39.63 -13.73 -7.52
CA VAL A 209 -38.58 -13.53 -8.52
C VAL A 209 -38.17 -12.06 -8.57
N SER A 210 -39.12 -11.14 -8.63
CA SER A 210 -38.86 -9.68 -8.71
C SER A 210 -38.09 -9.19 -7.48
N MET A 211 -38.48 -9.65 -6.28
CA MET A 211 -37.82 -9.25 -5.03
C MET A 211 -36.40 -9.76 -4.98
N ARG A 212 -36.14 -11.03 -5.31
CA ARG A 212 -34.77 -11.60 -5.31
C ARG A 212 -33.88 -10.87 -6.31
N LEU A 213 -34.35 -10.65 -7.53
CA LEU A 213 -33.60 -9.89 -8.53
C LEU A 213 -33.36 -8.44 -8.09
N GLY A 214 -34.38 -7.79 -7.47
CA GLY A 214 -34.24 -6.45 -6.90
C GLY A 214 -33.13 -6.38 -5.84
N ILE A 215 -33.07 -7.31 -4.89
CA ILE A 215 -32.04 -7.38 -3.87
C ILE A 215 -30.66 -7.61 -4.50
N ALA A 216 -30.56 -8.52 -5.49
CA ALA A 216 -29.32 -8.78 -6.20
C ALA A 216 -28.80 -7.53 -6.95
N LEU A 217 -29.68 -6.81 -7.64
CA LEU A 217 -29.32 -5.58 -8.36
C LEU A 217 -28.94 -4.44 -7.39
N LEU A 218 -29.64 -4.32 -6.25
CA LEU A 218 -29.27 -3.36 -5.22
C LEU A 218 -27.87 -3.62 -4.64
N ALA A 219 -27.49 -4.89 -4.46
CA ALA A 219 -26.16 -5.25 -3.97
C ALA A 219 -25.03 -4.80 -4.91
N LEU A 220 -25.28 -4.69 -6.21
CA LEU A 220 -24.28 -4.30 -7.21
C LEU A 220 -23.75 -2.88 -7.02
N GLY A 221 -24.59 -1.93 -6.59
CA GLY A 221 -24.19 -0.54 -6.40
C GLY A 221 -23.01 -0.39 -5.44
N PRO A 222 -23.12 -0.81 -4.15
CA PRO A 222 -22.02 -0.77 -3.21
C PRO A 222 -20.80 -1.58 -3.65
N ILE A 223 -20.99 -2.73 -4.31
CA ILE A 223 -19.91 -3.56 -4.85
C ILE A 223 -19.12 -2.81 -5.93
N ALA A 224 -19.82 -2.19 -6.88
CA ALA A 224 -19.20 -1.42 -7.95
C ALA A 224 -18.43 -0.21 -7.41
N VAL A 225 -19.05 0.56 -6.49
CA VAL A 225 -18.42 1.73 -5.86
C VAL A 225 -17.16 1.32 -5.06
N ALA A 226 -17.23 0.25 -4.27
CA ALA A 226 -16.09 -0.24 -3.52
C ALA A 226 -14.94 -0.71 -4.42
N SER A 227 -15.25 -1.41 -5.52
CA SER A 227 -14.25 -1.84 -6.49
C SER A 227 -13.59 -0.66 -7.20
N MET A 228 -14.37 0.34 -7.60
CA MET A 228 -13.86 1.56 -8.23
C MET A 228 -12.99 2.38 -7.27
N ASN A 229 -13.42 2.54 -6.02
CA ASN A 229 -12.65 3.23 -5.00
C ASN A 229 -11.33 2.51 -4.69
N TYR A 230 -11.35 1.18 -4.65
CA TYR A 230 -10.15 0.39 -4.49
C TYR A 230 -9.16 0.58 -5.65
N ALA A 231 -9.65 0.49 -6.90
CA ALA A 231 -8.84 0.71 -8.11
C ALA A 231 -8.24 2.13 -8.15
N ARG A 232 -9.06 3.15 -7.83
CA ARG A 232 -8.61 4.55 -7.72
C ARG A 232 -7.49 4.71 -6.69
N ASN A 233 -7.67 4.17 -5.49
CA ASN A 233 -6.66 4.27 -4.43
C ASN A 233 -5.37 3.52 -4.77
N ALA A 234 -5.45 2.38 -5.46
CA ALA A 234 -4.29 1.68 -5.98
C ALA A 234 -3.52 2.52 -7.00
N LEU A 235 -4.22 3.17 -7.93
CA LEU A 235 -3.63 4.06 -8.92
C LEU A 235 -2.97 5.28 -8.27
N LEU A 236 -3.66 5.93 -7.32
CA LEU A 236 -3.09 7.07 -6.58
C LEU A 236 -1.79 6.70 -5.87
N ARG A 237 -1.72 5.55 -5.18
CA ARG A 237 -0.48 5.06 -4.55
C ARG A 237 0.64 4.84 -5.55
N THR A 238 0.33 4.30 -6.73
CA THR A 238 1.32 4.12 -7.79
C THR A 238 1.83 5.46 -8.29
N LEU A 239 0.94 6.43 -8.53
CA LEU A 239 1.31 7.79 -8.93
C LEU A 239 2.14 8.50 -7.86
N GLU A 240 1.74 8.39 -6.58
CA GLU A 240 2.52 8.91 -5.46
C GLU A 240 3.91 8.28 -5.38
N HIS A 241 4.01 6.97 -5.60
CA HIS A 241 5.31 6.30 -5.60
C HIS A 241 6.20 6.80 -6.73
N VAL A 242 5.68 6.87 -7.96
CA VAL A 242 6.42 7.38 -9.13
C VAL A 242 6.80 8.85 -8.96
N ALA A 243 5.92 9.68 -8.41
CA ALA A 243 6.22 11.10 -8.16
C ALA A 243 7.25 11.31 -7.04
N ASN A 244 7.30 10.41 -6.05
CA ASN A 244 8.13 10.57 -4.87
C ASN A 244 9.49 9.88 -4.94
N HIS A 245 9.73 9.01 -5.93
CA HIS A 245 10.99 8.27 -6.04
C HIS A 245 11.63 8.50 -7.40
N ASP A 246 12.96 8.69 -7.42
CA ASP A 246 13.75 8.81 -8.63
C ASP A 246 13.71 7.50 -9.44
N ALA A 247 13.44 7.59 -10.73
CA ALA A 247 13.20 6.42 -11.58
C ALA A 247 14.45 5.51 -11.73
N LEU A 248 15.65 6.07 -11.64
CA LEU A 248 16.91 5.34 -11.79
C LEU A 248 17.37 4.72 -10.46
N THR A 249 17.36 5.55 -9.42
CA THR A 249 18.01 5.22 -8.13
C THR A 249 17.04 4.74 -7.07
N HIS A 250 15.72 4.92 -7.28
CA HIS A 250 14.63 4.56 -6.36
C HIS A 250 14.67 5.23 -4.98
N VAL A 251 15.56 6.19 -4.75
CA VAL A 251 15.54 7.05 -3.58
C VAL A 251 14.53 8.19 -3.75
N LEU A 252 14.30 9.01 -2.73
CA LEU A 252 13.34 10.11 -2.83
C LEU A 252 13.76 11.11 -3.92
N THR A 253 12.76 11.60 -4.67
CA THR A 253 12.97 12.78 -5.53
C THR A 253 13.23 14.01 -4.65
N ARG A 254 13.86 15.05 -5.22
CA ARG A 254 14.10 16.33 -4.54
C ARG A 254 12.85 16.86 -3.84
N ASN A 255 11.71 16.88 -4.53
CA ASN A 255 10.47 17.41 -3.99
C ASN A 255 9.97 16.59 -2.80
N ALA A 256 9.98 15.26 -2.90
CA ALA A 256 9.57 14.36 -1.82
C ALA A 256 10.52 14.45 -0.62
N PHE A 257 11.82 14.58 -0.87
CA PHE A 257 12.84 14.74 0.16
C PHE A 257 12.62 16.06 0.92
N MET A 258 12.46 17.19 0.20
CA MET A 258 12.20 18.50 0.81
C MET A 258 10.95 18.47 1.69
N GLN A 259 9.84 17.97 1.18
CA GLN A 259 8.58 17.92 1.90
C GLN A 259 8.63 17.04 3.17
N ARG A 260 9.33 15.90 3.10
CA ARG A 260 9.45 14.98 4.25
C ARG A 260 10.49 15.49 5.25
N GLY A 261 11.61 16.01 4.76
CA GLY A 261 12.69 16.52 5.58
C GLY A 261 12.27 17.72 6.42
N GLU A 262 11.48 18.65 5.85
CA GLU A 262 10.93 19.78 6.60
C GLU A 262 10.14 19.31 7.82
N ARG A 263 9.32 18.26 7.67
CA ARG A 263 8.57 17.68 8.80
C ARG A 263 9.46 17.08 9.89
N VAL A 264 10.62 16.53 9.50
CA VAL A 264 11.59 15.96 10.47
C VAL A 264 12.28 17.09 11.24
N ILE A 265 12.65 18.18 10.55
CA ILE A 265 13.32 19.34 11.19
C ILE A 265 12.39 20.07 12.15
N ASP A 266 11.09 20.13 11.85
CA ASP A 266 10.08 20.79 12.72
C ASP A 266 9.83 20.01 14.02
N GLN A 267 10.23 18.73 14.13
CA GLN A 267 10.03 17.94 15.34
C GLN A 267 10.95 18.39 16.45
N LYS A 268 10.36 18.82 17.59
CA LYS A 268 11.11 19.26 18.77
C LYS A 268 11.67 18.08 19.54
N GLY A 269 12.87 18.26 20.10
CA GLY A 269 13.45 17.35 21.09
C GLY A 269 14.46 16.33 20.54
N GLU A 270 14.64 16.27 19.23
CA GLU A 270 15.67 15.42 18.60
C GLU A 270 16.74 16.29 17.93
N LEU A 271 17.97 15.78 17.85
CA LEU A 271 19.03 16.40 17.06
C LEU A 271 18.90 15.90 15.61
N VAL A 272 18.93 16.82 14.66
CA VAL A 272 18.82 16.50 13.23
C VAL A 272 20.16 16.73 12.55
N CYS A 273 20.58 15.78 11.72
CA CYS A 273 21.72 15.87 10.83
C CYS A 273 21.26 15.96 9.39
N VAL A 274 21.67 16.98 8.69
CA VAL A 274 21.45 17.18 7.24
C VAL A 274 22.78 17.02 6.52
N MET A 275 22.84 16.15 5.54
CA MET A 275 24.03 15.91 4.73
C MET A 275 23.72 16.17 3.26
N MET A 276 24.68 16.79 2.56
CA MET A 276 24.76 16.83 1.10
C MET A 276 25.95 15.96 0.67
N LEU A 277 25.72 15.10 -0.32
CA LEU A 277 26.70 14.16 -0.86
C LEU A 277 26.84 14.40 -2.36
N ASP A 278 28.07 14.36 -2.84
CA ASP A 278 28.36 14.52 -4.27
C ASP A 278 29.43 13.50 -4.68
N ILE A 279 29.13 12.74 -5.75
CA ILE A 279 30.05 11.70 -6.25
C ILE A 279 31.22 12.36 -6.95
N ASP A 280 32.42 12.10 -6.44
CA ASP A 280 33.64 12.70 -6.96
C ASP A 280 33.93 12.24 -8.39
N TYR A 281 34.31 13.20 -9.24
CA TYR A 281 34.68 12.96 -10.64
C TYR A 281 33.62 12.25 -11.49
N PHE A 282 32.31 12.38 -11.17
CA PHE A 282 31.22 11.69 -11.86
C PHE A 282 31.21 12.00 -13.38
N LYS A 283 31.54 13.24 -13.78
CA LYS A 283 31.67 13.59 -15.18
C LYS A 283 32.71 12.71 -15.90
N SER A 284 33.85 12.44 -15.26
CA SER A 284 34.90 11.56 -15.82
C SER A 284 34.42 10.11 -15.97
N ILE A 285 33.53 9.65 -15.11
CA ILE A 285 32.90 8.34 -15.23
C ILE A 285 32.02 8.30 -16.48
N ASN A 286 31.18 9.33 -16.69
CA ASN A 286 30.37 9.46 -17.89
C ASN A 286 31.21 9.55 -19.16
N ASP A 287 32.27 10.36 -19.13
CA ASP A 287 33.16 10.56 -20.29
C ASP A 287 33.90 9.26 -20.68
N ARG A 288 34.24 8.41 -19.68
CA ARG A 288 34.96 7.13 -19.89
C ARG A 288 34.08 5.97 -20.25
N PHE A 289 32.89 5.83 -19.57
CA PHE A 289 32.03 4.65 -19.64
C PHE A 289 30.67 4.93 -20.26
N GLY A 290 30.45 6.17 -20.73
CA GLY A 290 29.15 6.62 -21.25
C GLY A 290 28.11 6.81 -20.15
N HIS A 291 26.94 7.34 -20.50
CA HIS A 291 25.84 7.56 -19.56
C HIS A 291 25.36 6.27 -18.89
N ALA A 292 25.36 5.14 -19.61
CA ALA A 292 25.01 3.86 -19.01
C ALA A 292 25.96 3.44 -17.88
N GLY A 293 27.26 3.78 -17.99
CA GLY A 293 28.23 3.58 -16.91
C GLY A 293 27.97 4.50 -15.72
N GLY A 294 27.64 5.78 -15.98
CA GLY A 294 27.22 6.71 -14.94
C GLY A 294 25.95 6.26 -14.19
N ASP A 295 24.96 5.75 -14.92
CA ASP A 295 23.74 5.21 -14.33
C ASP A 295 24.03 4.02 -13.40
N GLN A 296 24.93 3.12 -13.79
CA GLN A 296 25.38 2.02 -12.94
C GLN A 296 26.11 2.51 -11.68
N ALA A 297 26.96 3.52 -11.80
CA ALA A 297 27.63 4.15 -10.66
C ALA A 297 26.61 4.75 -9.68
N LEU A 298 25.61 5.48 -10.19
CA LEU A 298 24.51 6.04 -9.37
C LEU A 298 23.72 4.95 -8.65
N MET A 299 23.36 3.87 -9.33
CA MET A 299 22.64 2.74 -8.71
C MET A 299 23.47 2.00 -7.67
N ALA A 300 24.77 1.84 -7.88
CA ALA A 300 25.67 1.21 -6.91
C ALA A 300 25.87 2.11 -5.69
N PHE A 301 26.11 3.41 -5.91
CA PHE A 301 26.19 4.42 -4.86
C PHE A 301 24.97 4.40 -3.95
N THR A 302 23.78 4.46 -4.54
CA THR A 302 22.54 4.49 -3.75
C THR A 302 22.29 3.20 -2.97
N ARG A 303 22.62 2.03 -3.51
CA ARG A 303 22.54 0.75 -2.81
C ARG A 303 23.50 0.69 -1.61
N ALA A 304 24.73 1.15 -1.80
CA ALA A 304 25.74 1.15 -0.73
C ALA A 304 25.33 2.07 0.43
N ILE A 305 24.85 3.30 0.12
CA ILE A 305 24.35 4.25 1.13
C ILE A 305 23.12 3.69 1.85
N ALA A 306 22.12 3.21 1.11
CA ALA A 306 20.86 2.71 1.69
C ALA A 306 21.04 1.52 2.63
N ALA A 307 22.11 0.72 2.45
CA ALA A 307 22.42 -0.42 3.31
C ALA A 307 22.85 0.00 4.73
N ASP A 308 23.37 1.21 4.91
CA ASP A 308 23.90 1.74 6.18
C ASP A 308 22.97 2.75 6.85
N LEU A 309 21.87 3.13 6.19
CA LEU A 309 20.86 4.04 6.74
C LEU A 309 19.81 3.30 7.57
N ASN A 310 19.28 3.99 8.58
CA ASN A 310 18.15 3.50 9.36
C ASN A 310 16.83 3.68 8.61
N VAL A 311 15.79 2.99 9.07
CA VAL A 311 14.44 3.04 8.47
C VAL A 311 13.83 4.45 8.48
N ASN A 312 14.19 5.27 9.47
CA ASN A 312 13.66 6.63 9.63
C ASN A 312 14.52 7.70 8.93
N ASP A 313 15.71 7.33 8.43
CA ASP A 313 16.55 8.25 7.69
C ASP A 313 15.94 8.54 6.32
N LEU A 314 15.95 9.80 5.91
CA LEU A 314 15.52 10.22 4.58
C LEU A 314 16.74 10.26 3.67
N PHE A 315 16.62 9.66 2.49
CA PHE A 315 17.65 9.69 1.45
C PHE A 315 17.02 10.06 0.12
N GLY A 316 17.54 11.11 -0.51
CA GLY A 316 16.99 11.67 -1.76
C GLY A 316 18.06 12.11 -2.74
N ARG A 317 17.71 12.11 -4.03
CA ARG A 317 18.52 12.63 -5.12
C ARG A 317 18.12 14.07 -5.39
N MET A 318 19.08 14.99 -5.32
CA MET A 318 18.87 16.42 -5.49
C MET A 318 18.97 16.83 -6.97
N GLY A 319 19.81 16.14 -7.73
CA GLY A 319 20.01 16.32 -9.17
C GLY A 319 21.33 15.71 -9.62
N GLY A 320 21.47 15.27 -10.87
CA GLY A 320 22.70 14.73 -11.40
C GLY A 320 23.35 13.66 -10.51
N GLU A 321 24.52 13.99 -9.95
CA GLU A 321 25.30 13.17 -9.01
C GLU A 321 25.15 13.59 -7.54
N GLU A 322 24.21 14.52 -7.23
CA GLU A 322 24.00 15.08 -5.90
C GLU A 322 22.90 14.36 -5.15
N PHE A 323 23.18 14.03 -3.90
CA PHE A 323 22.24 13.35 -2.98
C PHE A 323 22.20 14.08 -1.63
N ALA A 324 21.11 13.89 -0.90
CA ALA A 324 20.97 14.42 0.44
C ALA A 324 20.40 13.38 1.42
N ILE A 325 20.80 13.50 2.69
CA ILE A 325 20.32 12.67 3.80
C ILE A 325 19.83 13.60 4.90
N VAL A 326 18.71 13.22 5.52
CA VAL A 326 18.25 13.77 6.82
C VAL A 326 18.13 12.61 7.79
N SER A 327 18.84 12.69 8.91
CA SER A 327 18.85 11.66 9.95
C SER A 327 18.60 12.28 11.31
N THR A 328 17.85 11.61 12.18
CA THR A 328 17.66 11.98 13.58
C THR A 328 18.72 11.30 14.45
N LEU A 329 19.34 12.06 15.35
CA LEU A 329 20.47 11.62 16.14
C LEU A 329 20.15 11.72 17.63
N GLY A 330 20.70 10.78 18.41
CA GLY A 330 20.70 10.87 19.87
C GLY A 330 21.81 11.77 20.41
N GLN A 331 22.95 11.89 19.69
CA GLN A 331 24.13 12.67 20.08
C GLN A 331 24.81 13.32 18.85
N PRO A 332 25.43 14.51 18.97
CA PRO A 332 26.07 15.21 17.85
C PRO A 332 27.14 14.41 17.13
N GLN A 333 27.93 13.62 17.87
CA GLN A 333 29.03 12.82 17.32
C GLN A 333 28.57 11.74 16.37
N GLN A 334 27.34 11.26 16.51
CA GLN A 334 26.76 10.22 15.66
C GLN A 334 26.62 10.68 14.21
N GLY A 335 26.40 11.99 13.96
CA GLY A 335 26.32 12.55 12.61
C GLY A 335 27.65 12.39 11.84
N LEU A 336 28.76 12.79 12.47
CA LEU A 336 30.09 12.65 11.86
C LEU A 336 30.48 11.18 11.66
N GLN A 337 30.15 10.32 12.65
CA GLN A 337 30.38 8.88 12.54
C GLN A 337 29.57 8.25 11.39
N LEU A 338 28.32 8.67 11.22
CA LEU A 338 27.49 8.23 10.10
C LEU A 338 28.09 8.68 8.77
N ALA A 339 28.41 9.97 8.63
CA ALA A 339 28.97 10.54 7.40
C ALA A 339 30.28 9.84 7.01
N GLU A 340 31.19 9.64 7.96
CA GLU A 340 32.48 8.97 7.70
C GLU A 340 32.31 7.48 7.37
N ARG A 341 31.38 6.79 8.03
CA ARG A 341 31.04 5.40 7.69
C ARG A 341 30.46 5.28 6.27
N LEU A 342 29.59 6.20 5.85
CA LEU A 342 29.06 6.25 4.50
C LEU A 342 30.17 6.51 3.47
N ARG A 343 31.07 7.47 3.74
CA ARG A 343 32.22 7.75 2.89
C ARG A 343 33.10 6.52 2.69
N GLN A 344 33.51 5.87 3.80
CA GLN A 344 34.33 4.65 3.77
C GLN A 344 33.62 3.48 3.05
N ARG A 345 32.31 3.36 3.24
CA ARG A 345 31.51 2.35 2.54
C ARG A 345 31.57 2.53 1.02
N ILE A 346 31.45 3.77 0.55
CA ILE A 346 31.52 4.09 -0.89
C ILE A 346 32.96 3.86 -1.43
N GLU A 347 33.98 4.30 -0.71
CA GLU A 347 35.38 4.10 -1.10
C GLU A 347 35.74 2.61 -1.20
N ALA A 348 35.18 1.75 -0.36
CA ALA A 348 35.38 0.31 -0.38
C ALA A 348 34.54 -0.43 -1.41
N GLU A 349 33.52 0.21 -2.01
CA GLU A 349 32.63 -0.42 -2.97
C GLU A 349 33.33 -0.56 -4.31
N SER A 350 33.37 -1.79 -4.85
CA SER A 350 33.88 -2.08 -6.19
C SER A 350 32.72 -2.33 -7.12
N ILE A 351 32.54 -1.43 -8.08
CA ILE A 351 31.46 -1.48 -9.08
C ILE A 351 31.96 -2.20 -10.32
N THR A 352 31.35 -3.31 -10.68
CA THR A 352 31.67 -4.01 -11.94
C THR A 352 30.97 -3.32 -13.11
N MET A 353 31.75 -2.71 -14.00
CA MET A 353 31.23 -2.05 -15.21
C MET A 353 30.92 -3.07 -16.31
N PRO A 354 30.08 -2.72 -17.33
CA PRO A 354 29.66 -3.65 -18.38
C PRO A 354 30.78 -4.38 -19.12
N ALA A 355 31.97 -3.74 -19.21
CA ALA A 355 33.16 -4.32 -19.84
C ALA A 355 34.01 -5.19 -18.88
N GLY A 356 33.52 -5.49 -17.67
CA GLY A 356 34.25 -6.27 -16.67
C GLY A 356 35.33 -5.49 -15.92
N HIS A 357 35.50 -4.20 -16.16
CA HIS A 357 36.45 -3.36 -15.44
C HIS A 357 35.92 -2.93 -14.08
N PRO A 358 36.67 -3.09 -12.97
CA PRO A 358 36.25 -2.55 -11.69
C PRO A 358 36.38 -1.04 -11.70
N LEU A 359 35.33 -0.36 -11.21
CA LEU A 359 35.33 1.08 -10.93
C LEU A 359 35.21 1.31 -9.43
N GLN A 360 36.10 2.10 -8.89
CA GLN A 360 35.98 2.67 -7.55
C GLN A 360 35.52 4.11 -7.65
N ILE A 361 34.58 4.46 -6.80
CA ILE A 361 34.07 5.84 -6.67
C ILE A 361 34.35 6.36 -5.27
N THR A 362 34.47 7.66 -5.14
CA THR A 362 34.54 8.35 -3.87
C THR A 362 33.45 9.39 -3.76
N VAL A 363 33.21 9.90 -2.56
CA VAL A 363 32.16 10.87 -2.28
C VAL A 363 32.69 11.98 -1.39
N SER A 364 32.38 13.22 -1.74
CA SER A 364 32.55 14.37 -0.85
C SER A 364 31.24 14.65 -0.11
N ILE A 365 31.31 14.74 1.22
CA ILE A 365 30.14 14.89 2.10
C ILE A 365 30.27 16.20 2.89
N GLY A 366 29.24 17.03 2.80
CA GLY A 366 29.05 18.18 3.67
C GLY A 366 27.94 17.90 4.67
N MET A 367 28.13 18.18 5.94
CA MET A 367 27.13 17.92 6.95
C MET A 367 26.91 19.09 7.90
N VAL A 368 25.67 19.23 8.37
CA VAL A 368 25.22 20.20 9.37
C VAL A 368 24.36 19.48 10.39
N THR A 369 24.55 19.82 11.67
CA THR A 369 23.69 19.32 12.75
C THR A 369 23.00 20.48 13.44
N CYS A 370 21.70 20.35 13.71
CA CYS A 370 20.93 21.34 14.45
C CYS A 370 19.90 20.68 15.36
N PRO A 371 19.44 21.35 16.45
CA PRO A 371 18.30 20.91 17.20
C PRO A 371 17.03 20.94 16.35
N GLY A 372 16.21 19.90 16.41
CA GLY A 372 14.89 19.90 15.80
C GLY A 372 13.98 20.96 16.41
N GLY A 373 13.15 21.61 15.61
CA GLY A 373 12.31 22.75 16.03
C GLY A 373 13.08 24.03 16.26
N SER A 374 14.32 24.13 15.75
CA SER A 374 15.18 25.35 15.86
C SER A 374 14.74 26.52 14.99
N GLY A 375 13.71 26.36 14.15
CA GLY A 375 13.18 27.40 13.26
C GLY A 375 13.97 27.55 11.96
N HIS A 376 14.96 26.71 11.69
CA HIS A 376 15.67 26.68 10.40
C HIS A 376 14.88 25.89 9.36
N SER A 377 14.87 26.35 8.10
CA SER A 377 14.30 25.59 7.00
C SER A 377 15.30 24.51 6.52
N LEU A 378 14.78 23.40 5.99
CA LEU A 378 15.61 22.38 5.36
C LEU A 378 16.45 22.99 4.20
N ALA A 379 15.87 23.92 3.48
CA ALA A 379 16.56 24.60 2.37
C ALA A 379 17.81 25.34 2.83
N ASP A 380 17.77 26.00 3.97
CA ASP A 380 18.94 26.73 4.50
C ASP A 380 20.00 25.77 5.04
N LEU A 381 19.58 24.68 5.70
CA LEU A 381 20.51 23.63 6.15
C LEU A 381 21.20 22.94 4.98
N LEU A 382 20.49 22.66 3.90
CA LEU A 382 21.08 22.10 2.67
C LEU A 382 22.08 23.04 2.02
N LYS A 383 21.80 24.37 1.98
CA LYS A 383 22.79 25.35 1.49
C LYS A 383 24.09 25.33 2.31
N LEU A 384 23.96 25.22 3.63
CA LEU A 384 25.14 25.12 4.51
C LEU A 384 25.91 23.81 4.29
N ALA A 385 25.20 22.70 4.13
CA ALA A 385 25.79 21.42 3.80
C ALA A 385 26.47 21.44 2.42
N ASP A 386 25.90 22.10 1.42
CA ASP A 386 26.47 22.26 0.08
C ASP A 386 27.78 23.08 0.12
N LEU A 387 27.81 24.18 0.87
CA LEU A 387 29.04 24.93 1.12
C LEU A 387 30.14 24.06 1.77
N ALA A 388 29.75 23.13 2.64
CA ALA A 388 30.69 22.17 3.22
C ALA A 388 31.17 21.13 2.20
N VAL A 389 30.30 20.65 1.28
CA VAL A 389 30.73 19.80 0.13
C VAL A 389 31.77 20.52 -0.71
N TYR A 390 31.54 21.80 -1.03
CA TYR A 390 32.50 22.58 -1.78
C TYR A 390 33.87 22.66 -1.09
N LYS A 391 33.89 22.83 0.25
CA LYS A 391 35.13 22.77 1.04
C LYS A 391 35.81 21.40 0.97
N ALA A 392 35.00 20.31 1.09
CA ALA A 392 35.51 18.96 0.97
C ALA A 392 36.16 18.70 -0.40
N LYS A 393 35.52 19.16 -1.48
CA LYS A 393 36.07 19.06 -2.85
C LYS A 393 37.37 19.81 -3.02
N ASN A 394 37.49 21.05 -2.50
CA ASN A 394 38.70 21.87 -2.60
C ASN A 394 39.83 21.35 -1.72
N ALA A 395 39.53 20.68 -0.62
CA ALA A 395 40.51 20.09 0.28
C ALA A 395 41.08 18.75 -0.22
N GLY A 396 40.68 18.28 -1.41
CA GLY A 396 41.20 17.05 -2.05
C GLY A 396 40.19 15.93 -2.18
N ARG A 397 38.89 16.20 -2.01
CA ARG A 397 37.76 15.24 -2.19
C ARG A 397 37.79 14.08 -1.18
N ASN A 398 36.91 13.09 -1.36
CA ASN A 398 36.82 11.86 -0.58
C ASN A 398 36.89 12.12 0.94
N ARG A 399 36.09 13.04 1.44
CA ARG A 399 36.08 13.45 2.85
C ARG A 399 34.76 14.04 3.29
N VAL A 400 34.61 14.10 4.62
CA VAL A 400 33.52 14.80 5.28
C VAL A 400 34.01 16.20 5.68
N ALA A 401 33.18 17.22 5.47
CA ALA A 401 33.40 18.57 5.94
C ALA A 401 32.16 19.11 6.66
N THR A 402 32.38 20.03 7.59
CA THR A 402 31.33 20.77 8.29
C THR A 402 31.51 22.28 8.06
N PRO A 403 30.48 23.10 8.14
CA PRO A 403 30.63 24.55 8.11
C PRO A 403 31.42 25.05 9.33
N GLU A 404 32.18 26.14 9.19
CA GLU A 404 33.04 26.68 10.24
C GLU A 404 32.27 27.33 11.39
N SER A 405 31.10 27.85 11.11
CA SER A 405 30.20 28.44 12.10
C SER A 405 28.76 28.27 11.66
N TYR A 406 27.91 27.92 12.59
CA TYR A 406 26.47 28.00 12.41
C TYR A 406 26.04 29.47 12.61
N PRO A 407 25.40 30.13 11.65
CA PRO A 407 24.92 31.48 11.90
C PRO A 407 23.94 31.43 13.09
N PRO A 408 24.10 32.27 14.12
CA PRO A 408 23.11 32.37 15.19
C PRO A 408 21.76 32.72 14.55
N ASN A 409 20.70 32.09 15.09
CA ASN A 409 19.33 32.42 14.73
C ASN A 409 19.13 33.96 14.92
N ASP A 410 18.96 34.69 13.85
CA ASP A 410 18.48 36.05 13.90
C ASP A 410 16.94 35.99 13.96
N PRO A 411 16.29 36.25 15.13
CA PRO A 411 14.84 36.16 15.25
C PRO A 411 14.07 37.29 14.55
N GLY A 412 14.71 38.00 13.63
CA GLY A 412 14.23 39.22 13.01
C GLY A 412 14.07 39.19 11.48
N ARG A 413 13.91 38.03 10.84
CA ARG A 413 13.53 37.96 9.41
C ARG A 413 12.32 37.09 9.17
#